data_01a5c22a7dec9ca18acd4b5f13972ade
#
_entry.id   01a5c22a7dec9ca18acd4b5f13972ade
#
_cell.length_a   1.000
_cell.length_b   1.000
_cell.length_c   1.000
_cell.angle_alpha   90.00
_cell.angle_beta   90.00
_cell.angle_gamma   90.00
#
_symmetry.space_group_name_H-M   'P 1'
#
loop_
_entity.id
_entity.type
_entity.pdbx_description
1 polymer ?
#
loop_
_entity_poly.entity_id
_entity_poly.type
_entity_poly.pdbx_seq_one_letter_code
_entity_poly.pdbx_strand_id
1 'polypeptide(L)'
;LIAGELYRTLTGNEAPAIVTDQPFPGKKSQWEGFDRYDFICNARRAIVVAPRKVAEGRPWIWRPAFFGAFPSVDKALLEKGFHVAYYDLTHLYGSPRAQRLGTDFYEVMRRYYRLSPKVTLEGFSRGGLFAFNWAANNPDKVACIYVDAPVCDMLYFSENWERDFWKGFLAEWGLTEENAKDFKGNPIDNLAPLAAAGIPVMGVCGDSDKIVPYEKHMKIAAERYRALGGNVEIILKPGCDHHPHSLDNAEPVVDFIIRNQPDYQKKQVIHQRGSLTNSYLKFAKEKKGCVAFLGGSITEMRGWRNMIQEDLKQRFPETEFTFIDAGIPSTGSTPHAFRFENDVLQKGMPDLLFVEAAVNDDTNGFDYIRQTRGMEGIIRHARTVSPEMDIVMLHFIYDPFIPLLDKGIQPQVIMNHESVANHYYVSSINLAEEVAQRMRDGEFDWKEFGGTHPAWNGHTYYAAAINRLFDLEWSGDVAKKTVRAHEVPERPIDSYSYDKGVFADIRSAKQLNGWKVVDDWTPTVKGNTRKGFVHVPMLVDAL
;
A
#
# COMPACT_ATOMS: atom_id res chain seq x y z
N LEU A 1 28.05 -2.05 1.12
CA LEU A 1 27.91 -2.89 2.33
C LEU A 1 29.26 -3.09 3.00
N ILE A 2 30.24 -3.69 2.31
CA ILE A 2 31.57 -3.96 2.85
C ILE A 2 32.27 -2.68 3.34
N ALA A 3 32.18 -1.57 2.59
CA ALA A 3 32.75 -0.29 2.99
C ALA A 3 32.07 0.31 4.24
N GLY A 4 30.75 0.20 4.38
CA GLY A 4 30.02 0.67 5.55
C GLY A 4 30.27 -0.19 6.79
N GLU A 5 30.36 -1.50 6.63
CA GLU A 5 30.69 -2.45 7.70
C GLU A 5 32.15 -2.30 8.13
N LEU A 6 33.07 -2.13 7.18
CA LEU A 6 34.47 -1.84 7.45
C LEU A 6 34.65 -0.49 8.17
N TYR A 7 33.91 0.54 7.74
CA TYR A 7 33.93 1.84 8.41
C TYR A 7 33.44 1.74 9.85
N ARG A 8 32.34 1.02 10.11
CA ARG A 8 31.81 0.77 11.45
C ARG A 8 32.80 -0.03 12.32
N THR A 9 33.40 -1.07 11.74
CA THR A 9 34.40 -1.90 12.45
C THR A 9 35.66 -1.12 12.80
N LEU A 10 36.10 -0.22 11.92
CA LEU A 10 37.32 0.58 12.13
C LEU A 10 37.12 1.82 12.99
N THR A 11 35.93 2.42 12.98
CA THR A 11 35.70 3.72 13.65
C THR A 11 34.74 3.64 14.83
N GLY A 12 34.00 2.54 14.99
CA GLY A 12 32.90 2.40 15.96
C GLY A 12 31.66 3.25 15.66
N ASN A 13 31.68 4.00 14.55
CA ASN A 13 30.57 4.86 14.13
C ASN A 13 29.81 4.27 12.94
N GLU A 14 28.56 4.67 12.78
CA GLU A 14 27.84 4.37 11.54
C GLU A 14 28.47 5.14 10.37
N ALA A 15 28.58 4.48 9.21
CA ALA A 15 29.03 5.16 8.00
C ALA A 15 28.07 6.32 7.68
N PRO A 16 28.56 7.52 7.36
CA PRO A 16 27.71 8.63 7.00
C PRO A 16 26.81 8.23 5.83
N ALA A 17 25.53 8.55 5.92
CA ALA A 17 24.60 8.33 4.83
C ALA A 17 25.09 9.08 3.60
N ILE A 18 25.37 8.36 2.51
CA ILE A 18 25.66 9.00 1.23
C ILE A 18 24.34 9.58 0.73
N VAL A 19 24.11 10.84 1.03
CA VAL A 19 23.02 11.62 0.43
C VAL A 19 23.42 11.89 -1.01
N THR A 20 22.93 11.08 -1.93
CA THR A 20 23.04 11.37 -3.34
C THR A 20 21.75 12.04 -3.78
N ASP A 21 21.82 13.08 -4.58
CA ASP A 21 20.67 13.75 -5.22
C ASP A 21 19.94 12.82 -6.21
N GLN A 22 20.34 11.57 -6.30
CA GLN A 22 19.83 10.55 -7.23
C GLN A 22 19.15 9.43 -6.45
N PRO A 23 18.01 8.92 -6.95
CA PRO A 23 17.27 7.83 -6.29
C PRO A 23 18.00 6.48 -6.30
N PHE A 24 19.01 6.31 -7.20
CA PHE A 24 19.86 5.12 -7.30
C PHE A 24 21.32 5.51 -7.54
N PRO A 25 22.29 4.65 -7.19
CA PRO A 25 23.71 4.95 -7.33
C PRO A 25 24.18 4.85 -8.79
N GLY A 26 25.41 5.28 -9.02
CA GLY A 26 26.14 5.09 -10.27
C GLY A 26 25.86 6.13 -11.34
N LYS A 27 26.08 5.74 -12.61
CA LYS A 27 25.98 6.65 -13.74
C LYS A 27 24.53 6.76 -14.20
N LYS A 28 23.96 7.96 -14.09
CA LYS A 28 22.64 8.27 -14.67
C LYS A 28 22.73 8.41 -16.18
N SER A 29 21.79 7.84 -16.90
CA SER A 29 21.59 7.95 -18.35
C SER A 29 20.09 7.80 -18.66
N GLN A 30 19.73 7.69 -19.94
CA GLN A 30 18.36 7.41 -20.38
C GLN A 30 18.29 6.05 -21.07
N TRP A 31 17.18 5.35 -20.88
CA TRP A 31 16.82 4.15 -21.62
C TRP A 31 15.34 4.18 -21.98
N GLU A 32 15.01 4.16 -23.26
CA GLU A 32 13.62 4.20 -23.76
C GLU A 32 12.81 5.39 -23.18
N GLY A 33 13.47 6.51 -22.88
CA GLY A 33 12.85 7.71 -22.31
C GLY A 33 12.62 7.68 -20.79
N PHE A 34 13.21 6.71 -20.09
CA PHE A 34 13.20 6.58 -18.63
C PHE A 34 14.59 6.78 -18.05
N ASP A 35 14.67 7.25 -16.81
CA ASP A 35 15.93 7.39 -16.09
C ASP A 35 16.54 6.03 -15.79
N ARG A 36 17.78 5.84 -16.21
CA ARG A 36 18.56 4.61 -16.02
C ARG A 36 19.80 4.89 -15.19
N TYR A 37 20.09 3.98 -14.28
CA TYR A 37 21.24 4.04 -13.37
C TYR A 37 22.08 2.78 -13.53
N ASP A 38 23.33 2.92 -13.97
CA ASP A 38 24.31 1.82 -14.09
C ASP A 38 25.29 1.88 -12.94
N PHE A 39 25.44 0.79 -12.19
CA PHE A 39 26.34 0.68 -11.06
C PHE A 39 26.93 -0.72 -10.90
N ILE A 40 27.86 -0.87 -9.97
CA ILE A 40 28.48 -2.17 -9.65
C ILE A 40 27.97 -2.59 -8.26
N CYS A 41 27.45 -3.81 -8.19
CA CYS A 41 27.06 -4.48 -6.96
C CYS A 41 27.84 -5.81 -6.86
N ASN A 42 28.59 -6.02 -5.77
CA ASN A 42 29.44 -7.20 -5.59
C ASN A 42 30.26 -7.58 -6.84
N ALA A 43 30.99 -6.59 -7.38
CA ALA A 43 31.83 -6.69 -8.57
C ALA A 43 31.09 -7.09 -9.88
N ARG A 44 29.76 -6.98 -9.92
CA ARG A 44 28.97 -7.29 -11.11
C ARG A 44 28.11 -6.08 -11.50
N ARG A 45 27.81 -6.01 -12.78
CA ARG A 45 26.99 -4.95 -13.36
C ARG A 45 25.55 -5.05 -12.85
N ALA A 46 25.05 -3.94 -12.37
CA ALA A 46 23.65 -3.74 -12.01
C ALA A 46 23.10 -2.52 -12.76
N ILE A 47 21.82 -2.60 -13.12
CA ILE A 47 21.09 -1.50 -13.74
C ILE A 47 19.75 -1.39 -13.02
N VAL A 48 19.32 -0.16 -12.78
CA VAL A 48 17.92 0.13 -12.44
C VAL A 48 17.39 1.17 -13.41
N VAL A 49 16.22 0.89 -13.98
CA VAL A 49 15.46 1.87 -14.74
C VAL A 49 14.28 2.30 -13.88
N ALA A 50 14.18 3.60 -13.61
CA ALA A 50 13.13 4.17 -12.79
C ALA A 50 11.96 4.67 -13.63
N PRO A 51 10.70 4.44 -13.23
CA PRO A 51 9.54 4.98 -13.90
C PRO A 51 9.48 6.50 -13.72
N ARG A 52 8.80 7.21 -14.63
CA ARG A 52 8.57 8.67 -14.50
C ARG A 52 7.74 9.01 -13.27
N LYS A 53 6.75 8.18 -12.95
CA LYS A 53 5.95 8.24 -11.73
C LYS A 53 5.98 6.87 -11.07
N VAL A 54 6.56 6.81 -9.88
CA VAL A 54 6.67 5.56 -9.12
C VAL A 54 5.29 5.16 -8.61
N ALA A 55 4.87 3.91 -8.84
CA ALA A 55 3.65 3.37 -8.27
C ALA A 55 3.80 3.16 -6.76
N GLU A 56 2.70 3.24 -6.03
CA GLU A 56 2.67 2.93 -4.60
C GLU A 56 3.18 1.50 -4.36
N GLY A 57 3.88 1.29 -3.24
CA GLY A 57 4.54 0.02 -2.95
C GLY A 57 5.87 -0.17 -3.68
N ARG A 58 6.22 0.73 -4.64
CA ARG A 58 7.49 0.69 -5.40
C ARG A 58 7.74 -0.68 -6.05
N PRO A 59 6.76 -1.23 -6.82
CA PRO A 59 6.88 -2.55 -7.43
C PRO A 59 8.03 -2.60 -8.43
N TRP A 60 8.56 -3.78 -8.61
CA TRP A 60 9.69 -3.97 -9.51
C TRP A 60 9.73 -5.35 -10.16
N ILE A 61 10.29 -5.39 -11.35
CA ILE A 61 10.60 -6.59 -12.09
C ILE A 61 12.12 -6.75 -12.17
N TRP A 62 12.60 -7.97 -12.06
CA TRP A 62 14.03 -8.24 -12.02
C TRP A 62 14.45 -9.23 -13.10
N ARG A 63 15.35 -8.77 -13.98
CA ARG A 63 15.97 -9.53 -15.06
C ARG A 63 17.38 -10.00 -14.64
N PRO A 64 17.65 -11.31 -14.56
CA PRO A 64 18.99 -11.83 -14.27
C PRO A 64 19.91 -11.91 -15.50
N ALA A 65 19.34 -11.71 -16.72
CA ALA A 65 20.03 -11.83 -17.98
C ALA A 65 19.42 -10.92 -19.07
N PHE A 66 20.15 -10.66 -20.14
CA PHE A 66 19.69 -10.05 -21.39
C PHE A 66 19.00 -8.69 -21.23
N PHE A 67 19.60 -7.78 -20.46
CA PHE A 67 19.04 -6.42 -20.30
C PHE A 67 18.77 -5.75 -21.66
N GLY A 68 17.55 -5.25 -21.83
CA GLY A 68 17.12 -4.53 -23.03
C GLY A 68 16.76 -5.40 -24.23
N ALA A 69 16.87 -6.72 -24.12
CA ALA A 69 16.37 -7.62 -25.17
C ALA A 69 14.84 -7.75 -25.05
N PHE A 70 14.12 -7.56 -26.17
CA PHE A 70 12.65 -7.69 -26.26
C PHE A 70 11.91 -6.96 -25.11
N PRO A 71 12.05 -5.63 -24.97
CA PRO A 71 11.69 -4.90 -23.76
C PRO A 71 10.22 -4.46 -23.71
N SER A 72 9.32 -5.05 -24.46
CA SER A 72 7.92 -4.62 -24.53
C SER A 72 7.23 -4.64 -23.17
N VAL A 73 7.45 -5.70 -22.38
CA VAL A 73 6.91 -5.86 -21.01
C VAL A 73 7.55 -4.86 -20.05
N ASP A 74 8.88 -4.73 -20.07
CA ASP A 74 9.61 -3.75 -19.24
C ASP A 74 9.08 -2.33 -19.44
N LYS A 75 8.93 -1.91 -20.70
CA LYS A 75 8.44 -0.56 -21.05
C LYS A 75 7.02 -0.34 -20.57
N ALA A 76 6.13 -1.30 -20.78
CA ALA A 76 4.75 -1.20 -20.35
C ALA A 76 4.63 -1.14 -18.81
N LEU A 77 5.48 -1.87 -18.08
CA LEU A 77 5.52 -1.82 -16.62
C LEU A 77 6.12 -0.51 -16.10
N LEU A 78 7.13 0.04 -16.76
CA LEU A 78 7.68 1.37 -16.43
C LEU A 78 6.62 2.48 -16.56
N GLU A 79 5.79 2.46 -17.62
CA GLU A 79 4.67 3.41 -17.75
C GLU A 79 3.63 3.25 -16.64
N LYS A 80 3.50 2.04 -16.08
CA LYS A 80 2.62 1.73 -14.94
C LYS A 80 3.27 1.97 -13.57
N GLY A 81 4.50 2.51 -13.54
CA GLY A 81 5.17 2.90 -12.30
C GLY A 81 6.06 1.83 -11.65
N PHE A 82 6.29 0.70 -12.31
CA PHE A 82 7.25 -0.31 -11.87
C PHE A 82 8.69 0.13 -12.13
N HIS A 83 9.61 -0.33 -11.29
CA HIS A 83 11.04 -0.27 -11.60
C HIS A 83 11.45 -1.52 -12.37
N VAL A 84 12.40 -1.38 -13.29
CA VAL A 84 13.06 -2.52 -13.96
C VAL A 84 14.48 -2.62 -13.44
N ALA A 85 14.79 -3.73 -12.79
CA ALA A 85 16.12 -4.01 -12.28
C ALA A 85 16.80 -5.11 -13.09
N TYR A 86 18.08 -4.97 -13.31
CA TYR A 86 18.94 -5.98 -13.93
C TYR A 86 20.16 -6.20 -13.06
N TYR A 87 20.50 -7.45 -12.87
CA TYR A 87 21.75 -7.85 -12.25
C TYR A 87 22.37 -8.98 -13.04
N ASP A 88 23.59 -8.79 -13.54
CA ASP A 88 24.22 -9.73 -14.46
C ASP A 88 24.60 -11.06 -13.81
N LEU A 89 23.74 -12.05 -13.97
CA LEU A 89 23.92 -13.43 -13.52
C LEU A 89 23.94 -14.42 -14.69
N THR A 90 24.05 -13.89 -15.93
CA THR A 90 23.87 -14.64 -17.19
C THR A 90 24.69 -15.93 -17.26
N HIS A 91 25.96 -15.88 -16.86
CA HIS A 91 26.91 -17.00 -16.96
C HIS A 91 27.08 -17.78 -15.65
N LEU A 92 26.13 -17.63 -14.71
CA LEU A 92 26.15 -18.37 -13.45
C LEU A 92 25.11 -19.51 -13.38
N TYR A 93 24.38 -19.77 -14.46
CA TYR A 93 23.51 -20.93 -14.66
C TYR A 93 22.61 -21.28 -13.46
N GLY A 94 22.10 -20.27 -12.73
CA GLY A 94 21.26 -20.48 -11.54
C GLY A 94 21.97 -21.19 -10.37
N SER A 95 23.29 -21.21 -10.35
CA SER A 95 24.12 -21.89 -9.34
C SER A 95 23.90 -21.34 -7.92
N PRO A 96 24.35 -22.07 -6.87
CA PRO A 96 24.34 -21.56 -5.51
C PRO A 96 25.05 -20.21 -5.35
N ARG A 97 26.09 -19.95 -6.16
CA ARG A 97 26.78 -18.66 -6.23
C ARG A 97 25.88 -17.59 -6.82
N ALA A 98 25.18 -17.88 -7.92
CA ALA A 98 24.20 -16.98 -8.51
C ALA A 98 23.11 -16.59 -7.50
N GLN A 99 22.62 -17.56 -6.77
CA GLN A 99 21.56 -17.37 -5.77
C GLN A 99 22.02 -16.49 -4.60
N ARG A 100 23.22 -16.70 -4.06
CA ARG A 100 23.79 -15.83 -3.01
C ARG A 100 23.96 -14.38 -3.50
N LEU A 101 24.58 -14.19 -4.66
CA LEU A 101 24.74 -12.86 -5.28
C LEU A 101 23.40 -12.18 -5.55
N GLY A 102 22.40 -12.95 -6.00
CA GLY A 102 21.04 -12.47 -6.20
C GLY A 102 20.39 -12.04 -4.90
N THR A 103 20.56 -12.81 -3.82
CA THR A 103 20.03 -12.43 -2.50
C THR A 103 20.68 -11.14 -1.99
N ASP A 104 21.99 -10.99 -2.15
CA ASP A 104 22.68 -9.73 -1.79
C ASP A 104 22.14 -8.53 -2.58
N PHE A 105 21.94 -8.72 -3.89
CA PHE A 105 21.35 -7.67 -4.74
C PHE A 105 19.90 -7.33 -4.32
N TYR A 106 19.08 -8.34 -4.05
CA TYR A 106 17.72 -8.16 -3.54
C TYR A 106 17.73 -7.32 -2.24
N GLU A 107 18.59 -7.68 -1.28
CA GLU A 107 18.69 -6.95 -0.01
C GLU A 107 19.14 -5.50 -0.22
N VAL A 108 20.02 -5.23 -1.18
CA VAL A 108 20.39 -3.85 -1.56
C VAL A 108 19.17 -3.09 -2.08
N MET A 109 18.38 -3.68 -2.99
CA MET A 109 17.17 -3.06 -3.53
C MET A 109 16.12 -2.79 -2.45
N ARG A 110 15.99 -3.70 -1.48
CA ARG A 110 15.06 -3.57 -0.37
C ARG A 110 15.49 -2.54 0.66
N ARG A 111 16.66 -2.70 1.23
CA ARG A 111 17.12 -1.90 2.39
C ARG A 111 17.46 -0.46 2.03
N TYR A 112 18.12 -0.26 0.89
CA TYR A 112 18.59 1.08 0.52
C TYR A 112 17.63 1.81 -0.41
N TYR A 113 16.94 1.08 -1.30
CA TYR A 113 16.08 1.70 -2.32
C TYR A 113 14.59 1.47 -2.07
N ARG A 114 14.23 0.72 -1.03
CA ARG A 114 12.84 0.50 -0.57
C ARG A 114 11.93 -0.01 -1.69
N LEU A 115 12.45 -0.80 -2.62
CA LEU A 115 11.60 -1.47 -3.60
C LEU A 115 10.72 -2.51 -2.90
N SER A 116 9.61 -2.92 -3.53
CA SER A 116 8.66 -3.89 -2.98
C SER A 116 9.33 -5.14 -2.37
N PRO A 117 8.86 -5.64 -1.21
CA PRO A 117 9.34 -6.92 -0.65
C PRO A 117 9.04 -8.12 -1.56
N LYS A 118 8.06 -8.02 -2.44
CA LYS A 118 7.72 -9.04 -3.42
C LYS A 118 8.18 -8.60 -4.80
N VAL A 119 9.15 -9.32 -5.38
CA VAL A 119 9.68 -9.04 -6.71
C VAL A 119 9.03 -9.93 -7.77
N THR A 120 8.75 -9.39 -8.95
CA THR A 120 8.48 -10.21 -10.14
C THR A 120 9.80 -10.61 -10.78
N LEU A 121 10.02 -11.90 -10.99
CA LEU A 121 11.20 -12.41 -11.70
C LEU A 121 10.89 -12.56 -13.18
N GLU A 122 11.79 -12.07 -14.04
CA GLU A 122 11.69 -12.18 -15.48
C GLU A 122 12.86 -12.99 -16.04
N GLY A 123 12.56 -14.20 -16.54
CA GLY A 123 13.60 -15.13 -16.98
C GLY A 123 13.51 -15.52 -18.44
N PHE A 124 14.25 -14.84 -19.34
CA PHE A 124 14.37 -15.25 -20.74
C PHE A 124 15.43 -16.32 -20.90
N SER A 125 15.12 -17.37 -21.68
CA SER A 125 16.07 -18.43 -22.04
C SER A 125 16.82 -18.97 -20.81
N ARG A 126 18.15 -18.86 -20.77
CA ARG A 126 18.98 -19.27 -19.61
C ARG A 126 18.70 -18.46 -18.34
N GLY A 127 18.06 -17.29 -18.44
CA GLY A 127 17.61 -16.52 -17.28
C GLY A 127 16.55 -17.25 -16.44
N GLY A 128 15.83 -18.20 -17.04
CA GLY A 128 14.91 -19.09 -16.35
C GLY A 128 15.56 -19.92 -15.26
N LEU A 129 16.82 -20.37 -15.46
CA LEU A 129 17.58 -21.12 -14.45
C LEU A 129 17.69 -20.35 -13.13
N PHE A 130 18.03 -19.07 -13.20
CA PHE A 130 18.11 -18.24 -12.00
C PHE A 130 16.72 -17.96 -11.43
N ALA A 131 15.76 -17.58 -12.27
CA ALA A 131 14.44 -17.18 -11.82
C ALA A 131 13.76 -18.28 -10.98
N PHE A 132 13.73 -19.51 -11.48
CA PHE A 132 13.14 -20.64 -10.76
C PHE A 132 13.95 -21.04 -9.53
N ASN A 133 15.28 -21.17 -9.65
CA ASN A 133 16.10 -21.65 -8.55
C ASN A 133 16.20 -20.64 -7.40
N TRP A 134 16.26 -19.34 -7.70
CA TRP A 134 16.26 -18.32 -6.67
C TRP A 134 14.89 -18.23 -5.98
N ALA A 135 13.79 -18.31 -6.74
CA ALA A 135 12.45 -18.34 -6.20
C ALA A 135 12.22 -19.55 -5.28
N ALA A 136 12.74 -20.74 -5.64
CA ALA A 136 12.62 -21.93 -4.82
C ALA A 136 13.27 -21.78 -3.43
N ASN A 137 14.36 -21.00 -3.34
CA ASN A 137 15.07 -20.74 -2.09
C ASN A 137 14.62 -19.47 -1.37
N ASN A 138 13.81 -18.62 -2.02
CA ASN A 138 13.31 -17.35 -1.48
C ASN A 138 11.81 -17.14 -1.82
N PRO A 139 10.94 -18.12 -1.58
CA PRO A 139 9.56 -18.05 -2.02
C PRO A 139 8.77 -16.91 -1.35
N ASP A 140 9.17 -16.51 -0.14
CA ASP A 140 8.63 -15.38 0.59
C ASP A 140 8.89 -14.02 -0.06
N LYS A 141 9.88 -13.93 -0.97
CA LYS A 141 10.32 -12.70 -1.64
C LYS A 141 9.77 -12.53 -3.06
N VAL A 142 9.05 -13.53 -3.59
CA VAL A 142 8.59 -13.54 -4.98
C VAL A 142 7.10 -13.27 -5.06
N ALA A 143 6.71 -12.35 -5.95
CA ALA A 143 5.32 -12.08 -6.29
C ALA A 143 4.79 -13.07 -7.32
N CYS A 144 5.48 -13.15 -8.46
CA CYS A 144 5.21 -14.07 -9.55
C CYS A 144 6.47 -14.25 -10.41
N ILE A 145 6.43 -15.22 -11.31
CA ILE A 145 7.51 -15.51 -12.26
C ILE A 145 6.96 -15.41 -13.68
N TYR A 146 7.54 -14.54 -14.49
CA TYR A 146 7.38 -14.49 -15.94
C TYR A 146 8.62 -15.06 -16.61
N VAL A 147 8.45 -16.07 -17.46
CA VAL A 147 9.53 -16.68 -18.22
C VAL A 147 9.19 -16.77 -19.71
N ASP A 148 10.22 -16.61 -20.54
CA ASP A 148 10.07 -16.73 -21.98
C ASP A 148 11.11 -17.69 -22.55
N ALA A 149 10.65 -18.76 -23.18
CA ALA A 149 11.45 -19.89 -23.65
C ALA A 149 12.51 -20.34 -22.63
N PRO A 150 12.13 -20.61 -21.35
CA PRO A 150 13.10 -20.78 -20.27
C PRO A 150 13.83 -22.11 -20.35
N VAL A 151 15.12 -22.09 -20.07
CA VAL A 151 15.86 -23.30 -19.78
C VAL A 151 15.41 -23.85 -18.43
N CYS A 152 14.80 -25.04 -18.43
CA CYS A 152 14.31 -25.71 -17.22
C CYS A 152 15.06 -27.02 -16.91
N ASP A 153 15.79 -27.57 -17.88
CA ASP A 153 16.61 -28.78 -17.75
C ASP A 153 17.95 -28.61 -18.47
N MET A 154 19.03 -28.56 -17.73
CA MET A 154 20.38 -28.45 -18.28
C MET A 154 20.86 -29.76 -18.93
N LEU A 155 20.32 -30.92 -18.48
CA LEU A 155 20.75 -32.21 -19.03
C LEU A 155 20.37 -32.35 -20.52
N TYR A 156 19.34 -31.63 -20.97
CA TYR A 156 18.99 -31.58 -22.40
C TYR A 156 20.18 -31.16 -23.27
N PHE A 157 21.04 -30.26 -22.76
CA PHE A 157 22.17 -29.71 -23.53
C PHE A 157 23.42 -30.56 -23.52
N SER A 158 23.47 -31.62 -22.73
CA SER A 158 24.61 -32.54 -22.69
C SER A 158 24.91 -33.19 -24.05
N GLU A 159 23.86 -33.41 -24.83
CA GLU A 159 23.96 -34.08 -26.14
C GLU A 159 23.56 -33.21 -27.33
N ASN A 160 22.85 -32.09 -27.08
CA ASN A 160 22.11 -31.36 -28.10
C ASN A 160 22.59 -29.93 -28.39
N TRP A 161 23.67 -29.42 -27.74
CA TRP A 161 24.11 -28.06 -27.97
C TRP A 161 25.60 -27.80 -27.83
N GLU A 162 25.99 -26.50 -28.03
CA GLU A 162 27.37 -26.04 -28.03
C GLU A 162 28.12 -26.46 -26.76
N ARG A 163 29.26 -27.10 -26.99
CA ARG A 163 30.10 -27.63 -25.92
C ARG A 163 30.51 -26.58 -24.87
N ASP A 164 30.64 -25.32 -25.26
CA ASP A 164 31.06 -24.25 -24.33
C ASP A 164 29.96 -23.86 -23.33
N PHE A 165 28.67 -23.89 -23.72
CA PHE A 165 27.56 -23.68 -22.80
C PHE A 165 27.49 -24.80 -21.75
N TRP A 166 27.56 -26.03 -22.17
CA TRP A 166 27.56 -27.19 -21.28
C TRP A 166 28.80 -27.22 -20.35
N LYS A 167 29.99 -26.94 -20.87
CA LYS A 167 31.23 -26.83 -20.06
C LYS A 167 31.13 -25.69 -19.04
N GLY A 168 30.58 -24.54 -19.42
CA GLY A 168 30.37 -23.41 -18.52
C GLY A 168 29.45 -23.77 -17.35
N PHE A 169 28.40 -24.53 -17.63
CA PHE A 169 27.49 -25.05 -16.61
C PHE A 169 28.23 -26.03 -15.66
N LEU A 170 28.92 -27.02 -16.21
CA LEU A 170 29.68 -27.97 -15.41
C LEU A 170 30.69 -27.27 -14.48
N ALA A 171 31.46 -26.34 -15.03
CA ALA A 171 32.44 -25.57 -14.28
C ALA A 171 31.83 -24.75 -13.15
N GLU A 172 30.72 -24.03 -13.41
CA GLU A 172 30.07 -23.18 -12.40
C GLU A 172 29.43 -24.00 -11.28
N TRP A 173 28.90 -25.20 -11.58
CA TRP A 173 28.29 -26.09 -10.59
C TRP A 173 29.29 -27.06 -9.96
N GLY A 174 30.54 -27.09 -10.41
CA GLY A 174 31.57 -28.02 -9.93
C GLY A 174 31.28 -29.48 -10.32
N LEU A 175 30.66 -29.69 -11.49
CA LEU A 175 30.28 -30.99 -12.00
C LEU A 175 31.30 -31.55 -13.00
N THR A 176 31.26 -32.84 -13.19
CA THR A 176 31.93 -33.55 -14.27
C THR A 176 30.87 -34.13 -15.22
N GLU A 177 31.27 -34.52 -16.44
CA GLU A 177 30.37 -35.19 -17.40
C GLU A 177 29.73 -36.46 -16.78
N GLU A 178 30.43 -37.12 -15.90
CA GLU A 178 29.97 -38.35 -15.25
C GLU A 178 28.91 -38.09 -14.20
N ASN A 179 29.15 -37.16 -13.24
CA ASN A 179 28.22 -36.90 -12.13
C ASN A 179 27.09 -35.97 -12.51
N ALA A 180 27.19 -35.23 -13.62
CA ALA A 180 26.11 -34.39 -14.12
C ALA A 180 24.84 -35.16 -14.49
N LYS A 181 24.94 -36.46 -14.79
CA LYS A 181 23.79 -37.35 -15.11
C LYS A 181 22.79 -37.42 -13.94
N ASP A 182 23.29 -37.30 -12.72
CA ASP A 182 22.50 -37.37 -11.48
C ASP A 182 22.13 -36.00 -10.94
N PHE A 183 22.37 -34.92 -11.73
CA PHE A 183 22.12 -33.54 -11.31
C PHE A 183 20.64 -33.29 -11.03
N LYS A 184 20.34 -32.73 -9.83
CA LYS A 184 19.00 -32.43 -9.33
C LYS A 184 18.80 -30.92 -9.03
N GLY A 185 19.63 -30.06 -9.60
CA GLY A 185 19.56 -28.62 -9.42
C GLY A 185 18.84 -27.91 -10.56
N ASN A 186 18.15 -28.63 -11.44
CA ASN A 186 17.36 -28.03 -12.51
C ASN A 186 16.06 -27.38 -11.96
N PRO A 187 15.52 -26.34 -12.59
CA PRO A 187 14.19 -25.83 -12.28
C PRO A 187 13.11 -26.90 -12.15
N ILE A 188 13.07 -27.86 -13.07
CA ILE A 188 12.10 -28.99 -13.06
C ILE A 188 12.21 -29.91 -11.83
N ASP A 189 13.30 -29.85 -11.09
CA ASP A 189 13.51 -30.67 -9.88
C ASP A 189 13.14 -29.93 -8.59
N ASN A 190 13.00 -28.58 -8.63
CA ASN A 190 12.89 -27.71 -7.47
C ASN A 190 11.61 -26.91 -7.41
N LEU A 191 10.50 -27.39 -7.94
CA LEU A 191 9.23 -26.66 -8.03
C LEU A 191 8.39 -26.72 -6.75
N ALA A 192 8.63 -27.67 -5.85
CA ALA A 192 7.79 -27.88 -4.66
C ALA A 192 7.73 -26.66 -3.71
N PRO A 193 8.84 -25.95 -3.41
CA PRO A 193 8.76 -24.75 -2.57
C PRO A 193 7.92 -23.62 -3.18
N LEU A 194 7.96 -23.48 -4.52
CA LEU A 194 7.15 -22.49 -5.24
C LEU A 194 5.67 -22.81 -5.15
N ALA A 195 5.30 -24.09 -5.35
CA ALA A 195 3.93 -24.55 -5.27
C ALA A 195 3.37 -24.41 -3.85
N ALA A 196 4.16 -24.76 -2.83
CA ALA A 196 3.78 -24.61 -1.42
C ALA A 196 3.54 -23.13 -1.04
N ALA A 197 4.29 -22.21 -1.65
CA ALA A 197 4.11 -20.75 -1.46
C ALA A 197 3.05 -20.14 -2.39
N GLY A 198 2.45 -20.93 -3.29
CA GLY A 198 1.42 -20.47 -4.21
C GLY A 198 1.91 -19.44 -5.25
N ILE A 199 3.18 -19.47 -5.65
CA ILE A 199 3.77 -18.48 -6.57
C ILE A 199 3.21 -18.69 -7.99
N PRO A 200 2.50 -17.72 -8.57
CA PRO A 200 2.02 -17.83 -9.94
C PRO A 200 3.17 -17.80 -10.96
N VAL A 201 3.07 -18.60 -12.00
CA VAL A 201 4.05 -18.68 -13.09
C VAL A 201 3.36 -18.43 -14.43
N MET A 202 3.96 -17.61 -15.28
CA MET A 202 3.56 -17.48 -16.70
C MET A 202 4.74 -17.82 -17.59
N GLY A 203 4.52 -18.73 -18.53
CA GLY A 203 5.47 -19.10 -19.58
C GLY A 203 5.01 -18.68 -20.96
N VAL A 204 5.83 -17.94 -21.69
CA VAL A 204 5.65 -17.66 -23.11
C VAL A 204 6.67 -18.49 -23.89
N CYS A 205 6.26 -19.25 -24.88
CA CYS A 205 7.16 -20.15 -25.62
C CYS A 205 6.78 -20.23 -27.09
N GLY A 206 7.76 -20.38 -27.97
CA GLY A 206 7.52 -20.79 -29.34
C GLY A 206 7.23 -22.30 -29.43
N ASP A 207 6.25 -22.71 -30.24
CA ASP A 207 5.94 -24.13 -30.43
C ASP A 207 6.93 -24.83 -31.39
N SER A 208 7.73 -24.05 -32.11
CA SER A 208 8.71 -24.52 -33.08
C SER A 208 10.15 -24.23 -32.62
N ASP A 209 10.36 -23.90 -31.33
CA ASP A 209 11.67 -23.59 -30.76
C ASP A 209 12.60 -24.82 -30.80
N LYS A 210 13.73 -24.67 -31.52
CA LYS A 210 14.74 -25.74 -31.69
C LYS A 210 15.88 -25.63 -30.69
N ILE A 211 16.04 -24.51 -30.02
CA ILE A 211 17.11 -24.23 -29.06
C ILE A 211 16.70 -24.67 -27.67
N VAL A 212 15.51 -24.19 -27.21
CA VAL A 212 14.91 -24.55 -25.93
C VAL A 212 13.48 -25.06 -26.16
N PRO A 213 13.35 -26.30 -26.71
CA PRO A 213 12.05 -26.82 -27.11
C PRO A 213 11.04 -26.83 -25.96
N TYR A 214 9.86 -26.25 -26.19
CA TYR A 214 8.78 -26.21 -25.20
C TYR A 214 8.51 -27.58 -24.56
N GLU A 215 8.45 -28.65 -25.39
CA GLU A 215 8.18 -30.03 -24.96
C GLU A 215 9.23 -30.61 -23.99
N LYS A 216 10.46 -30.08 -24.01
CA LYS A 216 11.58 -30.56 -23.20
C LYS A 216 11.86 -29.72 -21.97
N HIS A 217 11.34 -28.50 -21.92
CA HIS A 217 11.60 -27.53 -20.87
C HIS A 217 10.32 -27.07 -20.18
N MET A 218 9.67 -26.01 -20.68
CA MET A 218 8.56 -25.37 -19.96
C MET A 218 7.34 -26.28 -19.81
N LYS A 219 7.07 -27.19 -20.77
CA LYS A 219 5.96 -28.14 -20.64
C LYS A 219 6.16 -29.07 -19.44
N ILE A 220 7.36 -29.66 -19.31
CA ILE A 220 7.69 -30.55 -18.18
C ILE A 220 7.58 -29.77 -16.86
N ALA A 221 8.13 -28.56 -16.81
CA ALA A 221 8.03 -27.71 -15.64
C ALA A 221 6.57 -27.43 -15.27
N ALA A 222 5.73 -27.05 -16.25
CA ALA A 222 4.31 -26.76 -16.06
C ALA A 222 3.52 -27.98 -15.59
N GLU A 223 3.73 -29.15 -16.18
CA GLU A 223 3.06 -30.39 -15.79
C GLU A 223 3.42 -30.78 -14.34
N ARG A 224 4.72 -30.75 -13.99
CA ARG A 224 5.17 -31.02 -12.61
C ARG A 224 4.62 -29.97 -11.64
N TYR A 225 4.61 -28.70 -12.02
CA TYR A 225 4.12 -27.64 -11.17
C TYR A 225 2.62 -27.75 -10.88
N ARG A 226 1.80 -28.05 -11.90
CA ARG A 226 0.37 -28.34 -11.73
C ARG A 226 0.11 -29.56 -10.87
N ALA A 227 0.92 -30.62 -11.01
CA ALA A 227 0.82 -31.82 -10.19
C ALA A 227 1.09 -31.53 -8.69
N LEU A 228 1.87 -30.49 -8.39
CA LEU A 228 2.13 -30.00 -7.03
C LEU A 228 1.07 -29.00 -6.55
N GLY A 229 0.02 -28.70 -7.33
CA GLY A 229 -1.01 -27.70 -7.01
C GLY A 229 -0.62 -26.28 -7.38
N GLY A 230 0.48 -26.06 -8.09
CA GLY A 230 0.94 -24.74 -8.52
C GLY A 230 0.10 -24.16 -9.67
N ASN A 231 -0.02 -22.84 -9.69
CA ASN A 231 -0.71 -22.08 -10.75
C ASN A 231 0.27 -21.72 -11.87
N VAL A 232 0.06 -22.22 -13.08
CA VAL A 232 0.87 -21.90 -14.26
C VAL A 232 0.03 -21.65 -15.49
N GLU A 233 0.26 -20.52 -16.12
CA GLU A 233 -0.32 -20.10 -17.39
C GLU A 233 0.72 -20.22 -18.50
N ILE A 234 0.30 -20.71 -19.67
CA ILE A 234 1.19 -20.90 -20.82
C ILE A 234 0.59 -20.20 -22.03
N ILE A 235 1.41 -19.40 -22.69
CA ILE A 235 1.12 -18.82 -24.01
C ILE A 235 2.08 -19.45 -25.01
N LEU A 236 1.56 -20.23 -25.94
CA LEU A 236 2.33 -20.75 -27.07
C LEU A 236 2.21 -19.82 -28.27
N LYS A 237 3.33 -19.47 -28.89
CA LYS A 237 3.41 -18.69 -30.12
C LYS A 237 3.48 -19.63 -31.31
N PRO A 238 2.43 -19.74 -32.15
CA PRO A 238 2.42 -20.67 -33.26
C PRO A 238 3.50 -20.37 -34.30
N GLY A 239 4.24 -21.39 -34.72
CA GLY A 239 5.29 -21.30 -35.71
C GLY A 239 6.54 -20.51 -35.28
N CYS A 240 6.61 -20.06 -34.03
CA CYS A 240 7.73 -19.28 -33.52
C CYS A 240 8.86 -20.21 -33.07
N ASP A 241 10.08 -19.91 -33.53
CA ASP A 241 11.32 -20.54 -33.02
C ASP A 241 11.74 -19.85 -31.70
N HIS A 242 13.01 -19.98 -31.25
CA HIS A 242 13.51 -19.39 -30.02
C HIS A 242 13.40 -17.85 -30.00
N HIS A 243 13.45 -17.24 -31.14
CA HIS A 243 13.28 -15.79 -31.31
C HIS A 243 12.12 -15.47 -32.27
N PRO A 244 11.45 -14.31 -32.09
CA PRO A 244 11.61 -13.32 -31.05
C PRO A 244 11.04 -13.78 -29.71
N HIS A 245 11.67 -13.36 -28.60
CA HIS A 245 11.05 -13.46 -27.26
C HIS A 245 9.92 -12.44 -27.09
N SER A 246 9.18 -12.55 -26.00
CA SER A 246 8.04 -11.69 -25.66
C SER A 246 6.85 -11.87 -26.61
N LEU A 247 5.85 -11.03 -26.46
CA LEU A 247 4.68 -10.94 -27.32
C LEU A 247 4.67 -9.59 -28.02
N ASP A 248 4.08 -9.54 -29.22
CA ASP A 248 3.85 -8.27 -29.94
C ASP A 248 2.96 -7.33 -29.11
N ASN A 249 1.91 -7.88 -28.49
CA ASN A 249 1.14 -7.20 -27.47
C ASN A 249 1.59 -7.67 -26.08
N ALA A 250 2.20 -6.80 -25.30
CA ALA A 250 2.70 -7.09 -23.95
C ALA A 250 1.58 -7.25 -22.90
N GLU A 251 0.35 -6.80 -23.18
CA GLU A 251 -0.73 -6.74 -22.18
C GLU A 251 -1.01 -8.05 -21.45
N PRO A 252 -1.07 -9.22 -22.07
CA PRO A 252 -1.36 -10.46 -21.34
C PRO A 252 -0.32 -10.75 -20.25
N VAL A 253 0.95 -10.45 -20.49
CA VAL A 253 2.03 -10.62 -19.50
C VAL A 253 1.97 -9.51 -18.44
N VAL A 254 1.74 -8.28 -18.85
CA VAL A 254 1.60 -7.12 -17.94
C VAL A 254 0.43 -7.32 -16.99
N ASP A 255 -0.72 -7.77 -17.48
CA ASP A 255 -1.90 -8.05 -16.67
C ASP A 255 -1.65 -9.20 -15.69
N PHE A 256 -0.93 -10.24 -16.13
CA PHE A 256 -0.49 -11.32 -15.24
C PHE A 256 0.37 -10.78 -14.10
N ILE A 257 1.38 -9.95 -14.40
CA ILE A 257 2.27 -9.38 -13.41
C ILE A 257 1.50 -8.48 -12.43
N ILE A 258 0.66 -7.58 -12.94
CA ILE A 258 -0.10 -6.63 -12.13
C ILE A 258 -1.04 -7.35 -11.16
N ARG A 259 -1.80 -8.34 -11.64
CA ARG A 259 -2.76 -9.05 -10.78
C ARG A 259 -2.09 -9.93 -9.73
N ASN A 260 -0.81 -10.26 -9.90
CA ASN A 260 -0.04 -11.09 -8.99
C ASN A 260 1.04 -10.32 -8.20
N GLN A 261 1.13 -9.00 -8.39
CA GLN A 261 2.03 -8.14 -7.62
C GLN A 261 1.28 -7.56 -6.41
N PRO A 262 1.44 -8.10 -5.19
CA PRO A 262 0.66 -7.70 -4.02
C PRO A 262 0.80 -6.22 -3.71
N ASP A 263 2.01 -5.67 -3.93
CA ASP A 263 2.30 -4.27 -3.62
C ASP A 263 1.70 -3.29 -4.66
N TYR A 264 1.49 -3.74 -5.89
CA TYR A 264 0.77 -2.96 -6.90
C TYR A 264 -0.73 -3.03 -6.69
N GLN A 265 -1.20 -4.16 -6.16
CA GLN A 265 -2.56 -4.35 -5.68
C GLN A 265 -2.74 -3.89 -4.23
N LYS A 266 -1.73 -3.20 -3.63
CA LYS A 266 -1.96 -2.56 -2.34
C LYS A 266 -3.27 -1.84 -2.45
N LYS A 267 -4.25 -2.30 -1.67
CA LYS A 267 -5.58 -1.72 -1.65
C LYS A 267 -5.40 -0.23 -1.55
N GLN A 268 -5.97 0.49 -2.49
CA GLN A 268 -5.92 1.94 -2.48
C GLN A 268 -6.48 2.39 -1.13
N VAL A 269 -5.60 2.81 -0.24
CA VAL A 269 -6.00 3.25 1.11
C VAL A 269 -6.55 4.67 1.10
N ILE A 270 -6.16 5.47 0.08
CA ILE A 270 -6.65 6.81 -0.15
C ILE A 270 -7.65 6.76 -1.31
N HIS A 271 -8.90 7.07 -1.03
CA HIS A 271 -9.98 7.12 -2.01
C HIS A 271 -10.34 8.58 -2.30
N GLN A 272 -9.77 9.13 -3.38
CA GLN A 272 -10.17 10.44 -3.90
C GLN A 272 -11.53 10.30 -4.60
N ARG A 273 -12.55 11.00 -4.11
CA ARG A 273 -13.90 11.01 -4.68
C ARG A 273 -14.39 12.42 -4.96
N GLY A 274 -14.42 13.24 -3.94
CA GLY A 274 -14.64 14.67 -4.07
C GLY A 274 -13.30 15.41 -4.09
N SER A 275 -13.37 16.72 -4.15
CA SER A 275 -12.19 17.59 -4.17
C SER A 275 -12.01 18.28 -2.83
N LEU A 276 -10.77 18.52 -2.42
CA LEU A 276 -10.41 19.43 -1.32
C LEU A 276 -9.99 20.81 -1.84
N THR A 277 -10.49 21.18 -3.01
CA THR A 277 -10.16 22.46 -3.67
C THR A 277 -10.66 23.67 -2.89
N ASN A 278 -11.84 23.57 -2.26
CA ASN A 278 -12.46 24.71 -1.59
C ASN A 278 -11.63 25.15 -0.38
N SER A 279 -11.24 24.21 0.48
CA SER A 279 -10.38 24.48 1.62
C SER A 279 -9.02 25.02 1.19
N TYR A 280 -8.40 24.44 0.15
CA TYR A 280 -7.16 24.97 -0.40
C TYR A 280 -7.30 26.45 -0.80
N LEU A 281 -8.34 26.78 -1.55
CA LEU A 281 -8.53 28.14 -2.05
C LEU A 281 -8.78 29.13 -0.91
N LYS A 282 -9.53 28.73 0.12
CA LYS A 282 -9.71 29.51 1.34
C LYS A 282 -8.38 29.79 2.04
N PHE A 283 -7.61 28.73 2.29
CA PHE A 283 -6.33 28.84 2.97
C PHE A 283 -5.33 29.66 2.15
N ALA A 284 -5.16 29.33 0.87
CA ALA A 284 -4.16 29.98 0.02
C ALA A 284 -4.50 31.44 -0.38
N LYS A 285 -5.79 31.76 -0.60
CA LYS A 285 -6.21 33.07 -1.15
C LYS A 285 -6.81 33.98 -0.09
N GLU A 286 -7.73 33.49 0.75
CA GLU A 286 -8.38 34.29 1.76
C GLU A 286 -7.56 34.42 3.04
N LYS A 287 -6.49 33.59 3.19
CA LYS A 287 -5.61 33.57 4.35
C LYS A 287 -6.36 33.34 5.67
N LYS A 288 -7.45 32.60 5.61
CA LYS A 288 -8.25 32.18 6.75
C LYS A 288 -8.64 30.72 6.58
N GLY A 289 -8.64 29.98 7.67
CA GLY A 289 -9.03 28.57 7.63
C GLY A 289 -9.66 28.11 8.93
N CYS A 290 -10.80 27.43 8.83
CA CYS A 290 -11.42 26.73 9.94
C CYS A 290 -11.38 25.22 9.67
N VAL A 291 -10.74 24.46 10.56
CA VAL A 291 -10.59 23.02 10.39
C VAL A 291 -11.12 22.30 11.62
N ALA A 292 -12.06 21.36 11.42
CA ALA A 292 -12.65 20.60 12.50
C ALA A 292 -12.24 19.13 12.49
N PHE A 293 -12.09 18.54 13.67
CA PHE A 293 -11.73 17.15 13.89
C PHE A 293 -12.79 16.48 14.76
N LEU A 294 -13.73 15.76 14.14
CA LEU A 294 -14.84 15.09 14.79
C LEU A 294 -14.53 13.60 14.92
N GLY A 295 -14.50 13.08 16.16
CA GLY A 295 -14.15 11.67 16.35
C GLY A 295 -14.22 11.20 17.80
N GLY A 296 -13.69 9.98 18.01
CA GLY A 296 -13.60 9.31 19.30
C GLY A 296 -12.33 9.66 20.09
N SER A 297 -11.85 8.68 20.88
CA SER A 297 -10.65 8.85 21.74
C SER A 297 -9.35 9.04 20.95
N ILE A 298 -9.21 8.40 19.78
CA ILE A 298 -8.03 8.53 18.95
C ILE A 298 -7.92 9.95 18.38
N THR A 299 -9.05 10.61 18.15
CA THR A 299 -9.12 12.02 17.75
C THR A 299 -9.00 12.97 18.93
N GLU A 300 -9.49 12.61 20.12
CA GLU A 300 -9.39 13.44 21.33
C GLU A 300 -7.95 13.54 21.84
N MET A 301 -7.20 12.44 21.81
CA MET A 301 -5.84 12.42 22.33
C MET A 301 -4.88 13.27 21.47
N ARG A 302 -3.80 13.73 22.10
CA ARG A 302 -2.73 14.42 21.38
C ARG A 302 -2.01 13.45 20.44
N GLY A 303 -1.95 13.78 19.15
CA GLY A 303 -1.33 12.91 18.15
C GLY A 303 -1.52 13.43 16.72
N TRP A 304 -2.05 12.58 15.82
CA TRP A 304 -2.23 12.86 14.40
C TRP A 304 -2.88 14.21 14.10
N ARG A 305 -3.92 14.56 14.85
CA ARG A 305 -4.64 15.81 14.73
C ARG A 305 -3.72 17.03 14.92
N ASN A 306 -2.88 17.00 15.96
CA ASN A 306 -1.93 18.09 16.23
C ASN A 306 -0.85 18.16 15.14
N MET A 307 -0.41 17.02 14.59
CA MET A 307 0.55 16.98 13.48
C MET A 307 -0.06 17.62 12.22
N ILE A 308 -1.33 17.36 11.92
CA ILE A 308 -2.02 17.98 10.78
C ILE A 308 -2.23 19.48 11.01
N GLN A 309 -2.55 19.93 12.23
CA GLN A 309 -2.62 21.35 12.55
C GLN A 309 -1.29 22.07 12.26
N GLU A 310 -0.17 21.47 12.64
CA GLU A 310 1.15 22.04 12.37
C GLU A 310 1.53 21.97 10.89
N ASP A 311 1.22 20.86 10.20
CA ASP A 311 1.44 20.74 8.75
C ASP A 311 0.66 21.81 7.96
N LEU A 312 -0.59 22.03 8.29
CA LEU A 312 -1.41 23.08 7.64
C LEU A 312 -0.83 24.48 7.84
N LYS A 313 -0.33 24.81 9.03
CA LYS A 313 0.38 26.07 9.28
C LYS A 313 1.66 26.19 8.47
N GLN A 314 2.38 25.09 8.29
CA GLN A 314 3.59 25.08 7.47
C GLN A 314 3.29 25.20 5.97
N ARG A 315 2.24 24.53 5.48
CA ARG A 315 1.79 24.64 4.07
C ARG A 315 1.25 26.02 3.71
N PHE A 316 0.61 26.68 4.69
CA PHE A 316 -0.04 27.98 4.51
C PHE A 316 0.41 28.97 5.61
N PRO A 317 1.68 29.43 5.58
CA PRO A 317 2.25 30.21 6.69
C PRO A 317 1.62 31.59 6.91
N GLU A 318 0.92 32.10 5.91
CA GLU A 318 0.21 33.39 6.00
C GLU A 318 -1.27 33.26 6.42
N THR A 319 -1.73 32.03 6.69
CA THR A 319 -3.13 31.75 6.97
C THR A 319 -3.40 31.73 8.46
N GLU A 320 -4.40 32.49 8.89
CA GLU A 320 -4.93 32.42 10.24
C GLU A 320 -5.86 31.23 10.37
N PHE A 321 -5.45 30.22 11.15
CA PHE A 321 -6.22 29.01 11.36
C PHE A 321 -6.98 29.01 12.67
N THR A 322 -8.25 28.61 12.61
CA THR A 322 -9.04 28.17 13.76
C THR A 322 -9.17 26.65 13.70
N PHE A 323 -8.81 25.95 14.79
CA PHE A 323 -8.95 24.50 14.88
C PHE A 323 -10.02 24.13 15.91
N ILE A 324 -10.98 23.29 15.51
CA ILE A 324 -12.07 22.80 16.35
C ILE A 324 -11.79 21.33 16.69
N ASP A 325 -11.39 21.10 17.94
CA ASP A 325 -11.11 19.78 18.48
C ASP A 325 -12.39 19.20 19.08
N ALA A 326 -13.07 18.35 18.32
CA ALA A 326 -14.35 17.73 18.67
C ALA A 326 -14.24 16.22 18.91
N GLY A 327 -13.10 15.73 19.41
CA GLY A 327 -12.90 14.35 19.85
C GLY A 327 -13.57 14.12 21.21
N ILE A 328 -14.40 13.07 21.34
CA ILE A 328 -14.96 12.59 22.62
C ILE A 328 -14.78 11.07 22.68
N PRO A 329 -14.09 10.55 23.73
CA PRO A 329 -13.84 9.11 23.85
C PRO A 329 -15.12 8.28 23.80
N SER A 330 -15.04 7.08 23.21
CA SER A 330 -16.13 6.10 23.11
C SER A 330 -17.38 6.55 22.35
N THR A 331 -17.32 7.65 21.61
CA THR A 331 -18.45 8.12 20.77
C THR A 331 -18.25 7.73 19.31
N GLY A 332 -19.27 7.12 18.71
CA GLY A 332 -19.32 6.73 17.30
C GLY A 332 -20.18 7.69 16.46
N SER A 333 -20.57 7.27 15.25
CA SER A 333 -21.25 8.09 14.25
C SER A 333 -22.60 8.65 14.73
N THR A 334 -23.41 7.85 15.43
CA THR A 334 -24.71 8.31 15.97
C THR A 334 -24.55 9.49 16.92
N PRO A 335 -23.81 9.42 18.04
CA PRO A 335 -23.63 10.59 18.90
C PRO A 335 -22.90 11.73 18.17
N HIS A 336 -22.04 11.46 17.19
CA HIS A 336 -21.41 12.52 16.38
C HIS A 336 -22.46 13.33 15.58
N ALA A 337 -23.43 12.66 14.95
CA ALA A 337 -24.50 13.33 14.22
C ALA A 337 -25.32 14.27 15.11
N PHE A 338 -25.63 13.83 16.35
CA PHE A 338 -26.44 14.60 17.29
C PHE A 338 -25.68 15.76 17.96
N ARG A 339 -24.35 15.66 18.13
CA ARG A 339 -23.52 16.71 18.73
C ARG A 339 -22.84 17.63 17.73
N PHE A 340 -22.99 17.37 16.43
CA PHE A 340 -22.30 18.11 15.36
C PHE A 340 -22.60 19.61 15.43
N GLU A 341 -23.86 19.98 15.62
CA GLU A 341 -24.27 21.36 15.80
C GLU A 341 -23.52 22.04 16.97
N ASN A 342 -23.59 21.44 18.17
CA ASN A 342 -23.08 22.07 19.39
C ASN A 342 -21.53 22.02 19.49
N ASP A 343 -20.92 20.93 19.04
CA ASP A 343 -19.49 20.68 19.25
C ASP A 343 -18.63 21.15 18.09
N VAL A 344 -19.23 21.38 16.91
CA VAL A 344 -18.53 21.85 15.72
C VAL A 344 -19.09 23.18 15.24
N LEU A 345 -20.33 23.22 14.75
CA LEU A 345 -20.85 24.39 14.03
C LEU A 345 -20.97 25.64 14.90
N GLN A 346 -21.34 25.49 16.17
CA GLN A 346 -21.39 26.65 17.10
C GLN A 346 -20.02 27.17 17.52
N LYS A 347 -18.94 26.39 17.29
CA LYS A 347 -17.55 26.83 17.56
C LYS A 347 -16.87 27.45 16.34
N GLY A 348 -17.43 27.25 15.17
CA GLY A 348 -16.98 27.80 13.91
C GLY A 348 -17.52 27.02 12.72
N MET A 349 -17.58 27.63 11.55
CA MET A 349 -17.97 26.95 10.32
C MET A 349 -16.73 26.37 9.66
N PRO A 350 -16.55 25.02 9.63
CA PRO A 350 -15.36 24.43 9.05
C PRO A 350 -15.31 24.63 7.52
N ASP A 351 -14.13 24.94 7.02
CA ASP A 351 -13.78 24.84 5.60
C ASP A 351 -13.34 23.41 5.25
N LEU A 352 -12.74 22.72 6.24
CA LEU A 352 -12.31 21.33 6.15
C LEU A 352 -12.73 20.56 7.41
N LEU A 353 -13.47 19.48 7.23
CA LEU A 353 -13.91 18.58 8.29
C LEU A 353 -13.26 17.22 8.16
N PHE A 354 -12.56 16.77 9.20
CA PHE A 354 -12.19 15.36 9.38
C PHE A 354 -13.23 14.66 10.25
N VAL A 355 -13.71 13.50 9.81
CA VAL A 355 -14.66 12.67 10.56
C VAL A 355 -14.22 11.23 10.63
N GLU A 356 -14.28 10.63 11.83
CA GLU A 356 -14.02 9.21 12.06
C GLU A 356 -14.98 8.63 13.08
N ALA A 357 -15.35 7.37 12.93
CA ALA A 357 -16.24 6.69 13.85
C ALA A 357 -16.11 5.15 13.85
N ALA A 358 -15.37 4.55 12.91
CA ALA A 358 -15.39 3.13 12.64
C ALA A 358 -15.08 2.26 13.89
N VAL A 359 -14.04 2.63 14.66
CA VAL A 359 -13.65 1.90 15.86
C VAL A 359 -14.76 1.92 16.91
N ASN A 360 -15.34 3.09 17.15
CA ASN A 360 -16.37 3.23 18.18
C ASN A 360 -17.74 2.68 17.75
N ASP A 361 -18.07 2.75 16.47
CA ASP A 361 -19.29 2.12 15.96
C ASP A 361 -19.25 0.61 16.11
N ASP A 362 -18.09 0.00 15.84
CA ASP A 362 -17.89 -1.43 16.00
C ASP A 362 -17.86 -1.85 17.48
N THR A 363 -17.07 -1.17 18.32
CA THR A 363 -16.97 -1.47 19.76
C THR A 363 -18.28 -1.23 20.53
N ASN A 364 -19.12 -0.30 20.08
CA ASN A 364 -20.43 -0.03 20.66
C ASN A 364 -21.52 -0.98 20.11
N GLY A 365 -21.19 -1.87 19.18
CA GLY A 365 -22.12 -2.80 18.58
C GLY A 365 -23.21 -2.11 17.75
N PHE A 366 -22.90 -1.00 17.10
CA PHE A 366 -23.86 -0.36 16.21
C PHE A 366 -24.07 -1.23 14.97
N ASP A 367 -25.32 -1.44 14.62
CA ASP A 367 -25.68 -2.15 13.40
C ASP A 367 -25.49 -1.28 12.14
N TYR A 368 -25.60 -1.90 10.96
CA TYR A 368 -25.52 -1.22 9.67
C TYR A 368 -26.39 0.05 9.61
N ILE A 369 -27.62 -0.03 10.14
CA ILE A 369 -28.57 1.08 10.06
C ILE A 369 -28.06 2.28 10.86
N ARG A 370 -27.61 2.08 12.09
CA ARG A 370 -27.10 3.17 12.94
C ARG A 370 -25.83 3.78 12.37
N GLN A 371 -24.90 2.94 11.89
CA GLN A 371 -23.66 3.36 11.26
C GLN A 371 -23.94 4.23 10.03
N THR A 372 -24.82 3.77 9.14
CA THR A 372 -25.21 4.49 7.93
C THR A 372 -25.92 5.80 8.27
N ARG A 373 -26.97 5.77 9.10
CA ARG A 373 -27.73 6.97 9.48
C ARG A 373 -26.87 8.00 10.19
N GLY A 374 -25.95 7.56 11.04
CA GLY A 374 -25.04 8.44 11.76
C GLY A 374 -24.07 9.15 10.82
N MET A 375 -23.34 8.40 10.02
CA MET A 375 -22.34 8.94 9.10
C MET A 375 -23.00 9.79 7.99
N GLU A 376 -24.10 9.31 7.40
CA GLU A 376 -24.89 10.05 6.42
C GLU A 376 -25.43 11.35 7.03
N GLY A 377 -25.92 11.27 8.26
CA GLY A 377 -26.46 12.43 9.00
C GLY A 377 -25.43 13.53 9.13
N ILE A 378 -24.19 13.21 9.50
CA ILE A 378 -23.10 14.20 9.62
C ILE A 378 -22.83 14.88 8.28
N ILE A 379 -22.66 14.09 7.20
CA ILE A 379 -22.32 14.63 5.88
C ILE A 379 -23.44 15.50 5.31
N ARG A 380 -24.68 15.05 5.41
CA ARG A 380 -25.85 15.82 4.95
C ARG A 380 -26.02 17.11 5.73
N HIS A 381 -25.91 17.06 7.06
CA HIS A 381 -25.97 18.24 7.91
C HIS A 381 -24.87 19.24 7.52
N ALA A 382 -23.61 18.78 7.45
CA ALA A 382 -22.47 19.61 7.08
C ALA A 382 -22.69 20.34 5.75
N ARG A 383 -23.07 19.60 4.69
CA ARG A 383 -23.29 20.16 3.35
C ARG A 383 -24.59 20.98 3.21
N THR A 384 -25.55 20.79 4.10
CA THR A 384 -26.75 21.63 4.14
C THR A 384 -26.43 23.03 4.69
N VAL A 385 -25.59 23.09 5.71
CA VAL A 385 -25.21 24.39 6.33
C VAL A 385 -24.05 25.06 5.61
N SER A 386 -23.15 24.29 5.02
CA SER A 386 -22.03 24.77 4.22
C SER A 386 -21.80 23.85 3.01
N PRO A 387 -22.44 24.14 1.87
CA PRO A 387 -22.30 23.31 0.66
C PRO A 387 -20.85 23.21 0.14
N GLU A 388 -20.00 24.14 0.52
CA GLU A 388 -18.59 24.22 0.10
C GLU A 388 -17.63 23.52 1.06
N MET A 389 -18.12 22.98 2.20
CA MET A 389 -17.30 22.30 3.20
C MET A 389 -16.63 21.05 2.61
N ASP A 390 -15.30 21.04 2.57
CA ASP A 390 -14.53 19.85 2.23
C ASP A 390 -14.56 18.86 3.39
N ILE A 391 -14.78 17.58 3.11
CA ILE A 391 -14.90 16.52 4.13
C ILE A 391 -13.94 15.38 3.81
N VAL A 392 -13.23 14.90 4.82
CA VAL A 392 -12.37 13.71 4.76
C VAL A 392 -12.83 12.71 5.81
N MET A 393 -13.15 11.48 5.37
CA MET A 393 -13.50 10.38 6.25
C MET A 393 -12.28 9.53 6.56
N LEU A 394 -12.05 9.21 7.84
CA LEU A 394 -10.93 8.42 8.29
C LEU A 394 -11.40 7.11 8.94
N HIS A 395 -10.70 6.00 8.67
CA HIS A 395 -10.98 4.71 9.29
C HIS A 395 -9.75 4.22 10.05
N PHE A 396 -9.73 4.40 11.37
CA PHE A 396 -8.64 3.94 12.21
C PHE A 396 -8.67 2.43 12.44
N ILE A 397 -7.52 1.88 12.87
CA ILE A 397 -7.35 0.46 13.20
C ILE A 397 -7.54 0.23 14.70
N TYR A 398 -8.04 -0.98 15.05
CA TYR A 398 -7.98 -1.53 16.40
C TYR A 398 -7.87 -3.06 16.34
N ASP A 399 -7.55 -3.72 17.48
CA ASP A 399 -7.21 -5.15 17.55
C ASP A 399 -8.10 -6.09 16.73
N PRO A 400 -9.45 -6.04 16.83
CA PRO A 400 -10.31 -6.95 16.09
C PRO A 400 -10.28 -6.81 14.57
N PHE A 401 -9.82 -5.67 14.03
CA PHE A 401 -9.69 -5.49 12.57
C PHE A 401 -8.49 -6.24 11.99
N ILE A 402 -7.41 -6.42 12.77
CA ILE A 402 -6.15 -7.00 12.29
C ILE A 402 -6.35 -8.38 11.66
N PRO A 403 -6.96 -9.38 12.33
CA PRO A 403 -7.12 -10.72 11.75
C PRO A 403 -8.06 -10.76 10.53
N LEU A 404 -8.93 -9.78 10.35
CA LEU A 404 -9.75 -9.63 9.14
C LEU A 404 -8.88 -9.09 7.98
N LEU A 405 -8.15 -8.01 8.23
CA LEU A 405 -7.29 -7.36 7.25
C LEU A 405 -6.16 -8.29 6.78
N ASP A 406 -5.61 -9.11 7.67
CA ASP A 406 -4.60 -10.12 7.33
C ASP A 406 -5.14 -11.20 6.38
N LYS A 407 -6.44 -11.49 6.46
CA LYS A 407 -7.15 -12.38 5.53
C LYS A 407 -7.64 -11.66 4.26
N GLY A 408 -7.33 -10.38 4.10
CA GLY A 408 -7.82 -9.57 2.99
C GLY A 408 -9.29 -9.15 3.10
N ILE A 409 -9.92 -9.36 4.26
CA ILE A 409 -11.34 -9.05 4.53
C ILE A 409 -11.43 -7.64 5.13
N GLN A 410 -12.20 -6.76 4.50
CA GLN A 410 -12.47 -5.44 5.07
C GLN A 410 -13.47 -5.55 6.23
N PRO A 411 -13.23 -4.87 7.37
CA PRO A 411 -14.22 -4.77 8.43
C PRO A 411 -15.55 -4.21 7.94
N GLN A 412 -16.66 -4.82 8.35
CA GLN A 412 -17.99 -4.46 7.86
C GLN A 412 -18.34 -2.98 8.12
N VAL A 413 -17.96 -2.46 9.29
CA VAL A 413 -18.18 -1.06 9.63
C VAL A 413 -17.46 -0.09 8.67
N ILE A 414 -16.25 -0.43 8.27
CA ILE A 414 -15.50 0.38 7.26
C ILE A 414 -16.25 0.32 5.92
N MET A 415 -16.71 -0.83 5.48
CA MET A 415 -17.48 -0.95 4.23
C MET A 415 -18.78 -0.14 4.30
N ASN A 416 -19.45 -0.11 5.44
CA ASN A 416 -20.68 0.66 5.63
C ASN A 416 -20.41 2.18 5.52
N HIS A 417 -19.35 2.68 6.18
CA HIS A 417 -18.94 4.06 6.08
C HIS A 417 -18.46 4.43 4.67
N GLU A 418 -17.71 3.54 4.01
CA GLU A 418 -17.27 3.73 2.63
C GLU A 418 -18.46 3.80 1.65
N SER A 419 -19.55 3.08 1.91
CA SER A 419 -20.77 3.20 1.10
C SER A 419 -21.37 4.61 1.17
N VAL A 420 -21.33 5.22 2.34
CA VAL A 420 -21.76 6.62 2.55
C VAL A 420 -20.76 7.58 1.85
N ALA A 421 -19.46 7.36 2.02
CA ALA A 421 -18.43 8.17 1.36
C ALA A 421 -18.56 8.13 -0.17
N ASN A 422 -18.83 6.96 -0.75
CA ASN A 422 -19.10 6.79 -2.18
C ASN A 422 -20.35 7.55 -2.63
N HIS A 423 -21.46 7.42 -1.91
CA HIS A 423 -22.73 8.04 -2.27
C HIS A 423 -22.66 9.57 -2.27
N TYR A 424 -21.87 10.13 -1.35
CA TYR A 424 -21.73 11.59 -1.19
C TYR A 424 -20.44 12.14 -1.80
N TYR A 425 -19.68 11.36 -2.56
CA TYR A 425 -18.41 11.78 -3.15
C TYR A 425 -17.44 12.37 -2.12
N VAL A 426 -17.34 11.74 -0.93
CA VAL A 426 -16.43 12.15 0.14
C VAL A 426 -15.12 11.38 0.02
N SER A 427 -13.99 12.09 -0.02
CA SER A 427 -12.67 11.47 0.02
C SER A 427 -12.45 10.80 1.36
N SER A 428 -11.84 9.61 1.35
CA SER A 428 -11.59 8.83 2.57
C SER A 428 -10.19 8.22 2.60
N ILE A 429 -9.74 7.90 3.79
CA ILE A 429 -8.47 7.20 4.02
C ILE A 429 -8.72 5.99 4.91
N ASN A 430 -8.46 4.80 4.38
CA ASN A 430 -8.49 3.55 5.14
C ASN A 430 -7.18 3.36 5.91
N LEU A 431 -7.05 4.07 7.03
CA LEU A 431 -5.87 4.02 7.91
C LEU A 431 -5.72 2.65 8.58
N ALA A 432 -6.80 1.89 8.71
CA ALA A 432 -6.74 0.52 9.21
C ALA A 432 -5.97 -0.39 8.24
N GLU A 433 -6.25 -0.33 6.96
CA GLU A 433 -5.51 -1.09 5.94
C GLU A 433 -4.07 -0.57 5.80
N GLU A 434 -3.84 0.76 5.86
CA GLU A 434 -2.49 1.35 5.83
C GLU A 434 -1.59 0.75 6.92
N VAL A 435 -2.06 0.75 8.16
CA VAL A 435 -1.30 0.22 9.31
C VAL A 435 -1.13 -1.30 9.20
N ALA A 436 -2.19 -2.03 8.85
CA ALA A 436 -2.11 -3.48 8.69
C ALA A 436 -1.10 -3.88 7.58
N GLN A 437 -1.06 -3.13 6.47
CA GLN A 437 -0.05 -3.36 5.43
C GLN A 437 1.37 -3.14 5.94
N ARG A 438 1.63 -2.04 6.66
CA ARG A 438 2.94 -1.73 7.22
C ARG A 438 3.41 -2.78 8.23
N MET A 439 2.49 -3.31 9.03
CA MET A 439 2.79 -4.43 9.92
C MET A 439 3.14 -5.70 9.14
N ARG A 440 2.39 -6.04 8.08
CA ARG A 440 2.71 -7.18 7.19
C ARG A 440 4.06 -6.99 6.48
N ASP A 441 4.42 -5.76 6.15
CA ASP A 441 5.71 -5.40 5.55
C ASP A 441 6.87 -5.43 6.57
N GLY A 442 6.58 -5.66 7.85
CA GLY A 442 7.58 -5.73 8.92
C GLY A 442 8.18 -4.38 9.30
N GLU A 443 7.49 -3.27 9.02
CA GLU A 443 7.97 -1.94 9.41
C GLU A 443 7.90 -1.74 10.93
N PHE A 444 6.90 -2.30 11.57
CA PHE A 444 6.67 -2.31 13.02
C PHE A 444 5.64 -3.39 13.39
N ASP A 445 5.57 -3.76 14.65
CA ASP A 445 4.52 -4.61 15.20
C ASP A 445 3.40 -3.79 15.89
N TRP A 446 2.31 -4.47 16.28
CA TRP A 446 1.16 -3.82 16.93
C TRP A 446 1.51 -3.14 18.25
N LYS A 447 2.49 -3.67 18.99
CA LYS A 447 2.94 -3.10 20.27
C LYS A 447 3.78 -1.85 20.02
N GLU A 448 4.65 -1.88 19.02
CA GLU A 448 5.46 -0.73 18.61
C GLU A 448 4.59 0.40 18.03
N PHE A 449 3.50 0.06 17.34
CA PHE A 449 2.50 1.01 16.91
C PHE A 449 1.78 1.69 18.10
N GLY A 450 1.63 0.98 19.23
CA GLY A 450 1.02 1.48 20.46
C GLY A 450 -0.41 0.98 20.70
N GLY A 451 -0.89 0.04 19.89
CA GLY A 451 -2.23 -0.54 20.03
C GLY A 451 -3.35 0.35 19.50
N THR A 452 -4.57 0.11 19.94
CA THR A 452 -5.78 0.89 19.54
C THR A 452 -5.62 2.41 19.77
N HIS A 453 -4.90 2.79 20.83
CA HIS A 453 -4.53 4.18 21.10
C HIS A 453 -3.05 4.34 20.76
N PRO A 454 -2.73 4.78 19.53
CA PRO A 454 -1.36 4.74 19.04
C PRO A 454 -0.36 5.47 19.91
N ALA A 455 0.87 4.97 19.96
CA ALA A 455 1.98 5.73 20.48
C ALA A 455 2.29 6.92 19.55
N TRP A 456 3.16 7.84 19.96
CA TRP A 456 3.46 9.04 19.16
C TRP A 456 3.91 8.71 17.73
N ASN A 457 4.77 7.71 17.57
CA ASN A 457 5.20 7.20 16.25
C ASN A 457 4.03 6.59 15.45
N GLY A 458 3.08 5.91 16.09
CA GLY A 458 1.88 5.40 15.42
C GLY A 458 1.02 6.53 14.80
N HIS A 459 0.89 7.65 15.50
CA HIS A 459 0.22 8.83 14.96
C HIS A 459 0.93 9.44 13.75
N THR A 460 2.26 9.30 13.64
CA THR A 460 2.99 9.80 12.45
C THR A 460 2.57 9.09 11.17
N TYR A 461 2.23 7.80 11.24
CA TYR A 461 1.72 7.06 10.07
C TYR A 461 0.35 7.57 9.61
N TYR A 462 -0.54 7.88 10.56
CA TYR A 462 -1.83 8.49 10.25
C TYR A 462 -1.66 9.88 9.60
N ALA A 463 -0.84 10.74 10.21
CA ALA A 463 -0.56 12.05 9.66
C ALA A 463 0.08 11.98 8.27
N ALA A 464 1.02 11.06 8.06
CA ALA A 464 1.65 10.86 6.76
C ALA A 464 0.66 10.44 5.66
N ALA A 465 -0.33 9.60 5.99
CA ALA A 465 -1.38 9.23 5.03
C ALA A 465 -2.29 10.42 4.68
N ILE A 466 -2.64 11.25 5.66
CA ILE A 466 -3.42 12.47 5.43
C ILE A 466 -2.63 13.48 4.58
N ASN A 467 -1.35 13.65 4.85
CA ASN A 467 -0.49 14.54 4.07
C ASN A 467 -0.35 14.07 2.62
N ARG A 468 -0.31 12.75 2.36
CA ARG A 468 -0.37 12.22 1.00
C ARG A 468 -1.69 12.58 0.30
N LEU A 469 -2.83 12.54 1.00
CA LEU A 469 -4.09 13.01 0.41
C LEU A 469 -4.00 14.50 0.05
N PHE A 470 -3.46 15.36 0.93
CA PHE A 470 -3.25 16.78 0.63
C PHE A 470 -2.34 16.97 -0.59
N ASP A 471 -1.24 16.23 -0.68
CA ASP A 471 -0.32 16.32 -1.82
C ASP A 471 -0.99 15.92 -3.14
N LEU A 472 -1.91 14.94 -3.10
CA LEU A 472 -2.70 14.53 -4.26
C LEU A 472 -3.75 15.59 -4.66
N GLU A 473 -4.51 16.11 -3.69
CA GLU A 473 -5.63 17.02 -3.92
C GLU A 473 -5.17 18.46 -4.25
N TRP A 474 -4.07 18.88 -3.64
CA TRP A 474 -3.55 20.25 -3.72
C TRP A 474 -2.38 20.41 -4.69
N SER A 475 -2.16 19.42 -5.57
CA SER A 475 -1.14 19.46 -6.62
C SER A 475 -1.64 20.12 -7.92
N GLY A 476 -0.69 20.45 -8.78
CA GLY A 476 -0.97 20.96 -10.13
C GLY A 476 -1.70 22.32 -10.13
N ASP A 477 -2.75 22.42 -10.93
CA ASP A 477 -3.46 23.69 -11.20
C ASP A 477 -4.57 24.01 -10.19
N VAL A 478 -4.55 23.46 -8.98
CA VAL A 478 -5.59 23.67 -7.96
C VAL A 478 -5.81 25.16 -7.68
N ALA A 479 -4.76 25.96 -7.65
CA ALA A 479 -4.83 27.42 -7.43
C ALA A 479 -5.62 28.19 -8.52
N LYS A 480 -5.78 27.60 -9.71
CA LYS A 480 -6.54 28.18 -10.83
C LYS A 480 -8.02 27.80 -10.80
N LYS A 481 -8.41 26.85 -9.97
CA LYS A 481 -9.81 26.43 -9.82
C LYS A 481 -10.64 27.49 -9.09
N THR A 482 -11.94 27.27 -9.03
CA THR A 482 -12.92 28.10 -8.31
C THR A 482 -13.60 27.27 -7.24
N VAL A 483 -14.02 27.92 -6.17
CA VAL A 483 -14.86 27.34 -5.13
C VAL A 483 -16.17 26.84 -5.75
N ARG A 484 -16.62 25.65 -5.37
CA ARG A 484 -17.86 25.04 -5.85
C ARG A 484 -18.55 24.28 -4.74
N ALA A 485 -19.88 24.38 -4.70
CA ALA A 485 -20.68 23.54 -3.84
C ALA A 485 -20.48 22.06 -4.19
N HIS A 486 -20.37 21.23 -3.17
CA HIS A 486 -20.37 19.77 -3.35
C HIS A 486 -21.78 19.28 -3.66
N GLU A 487 -21.88 18.28 -4.52
CA GLU A 487 -23.15 17.63 -4.81
C GLU A 487 -23.68 16.91 -3.58
N VAL A 488 -24.98 17.08 -3.33
CA VAL A 488 -25.74 16.31 -2.35
C VAL A 488 -26.78 15.50 -3.12
N PRO A 489 -26.68 14.18 -3.16
CA PRO A 489 -27.65 13.35 -3.83
C PRO A 489 -29.08 13.64 -3.34
N GLU A 490 -30.04 13.72 -4.27
CA GLU A 490 -31.44 14.00 -3.95
C GLU A 490 -32.02 12.93 -3.01
N ARG A 491 -31.66 11.67 -3.24
CA ARG A 491 -32.10 10.55 -2.41
C ARG A 491 -31.01 10.19 -1.40
N PRO A 492 -31.31 10.21 -0.11
CA PRO A 492 -30.41 9.67 0.91
C PRO A 492 -30.31 8.13 0.77
N ILE A 493 -29.26 7.54 1.34
CA ILE A 493 -29.15 6.09 1.50
C ILE A 493 -30.26 5.58 2.43
N ASP A 494 -30.47 6.30 3.54
CA ASP A 494 -31.58 6.02 4.47
C ASP A 494 -32.39 7.30 4.70
N SER A 495 -33.69 7.24 4.42
CA SER A 495 -34.63 8.38 4.60
C SER A 495 -34.76 8.86 6.04
N TYR A 496 -34.27 8.07 7.00
CA TYR A 496 -34.21 8.40 8.42
C TYR A 496 -32.79 8.74 8.88
N SER A 497 -31.93 9.20 7.98
CA SER A 497 -30.58 9.68 8.34
C SER A 497 -30.68 10.75 9.43
N TYR A 498 -29.64 10.84 10.28
CA TYR A 498 -29.65 11.76 11.41
C TYR A 498 -29.18 13.19 11.04
N ASP A 499 -29.52 13.65 9.84
CA ASP A 499 -29.13 14.98 9.31
C ASP A 499 -29.75 16.16 10.06
N LYS A 500 -30.79 15.90 10.85
CA LYS A 500 -31.45 16.86 11.75
C LYS A 500 -31.31 16.48 13.21
N GLY A 501 -30.37 15.56 13.50
CA GLY A 501 -30.13 15.10 14.85
C GLY A 501 -29.58 16.24 15.73
N VAL A 502 -30.24 16.50 16.86
CA VAL A 502 -29.78 17.45 17.88
C VAL A 502 -30.05 16.86 19.25
N PHE A 503 -29.22 17.20 20.23
CA PHE A 503 -29.54 16.92 21.62
C PHE A 503 -30.58 17.89 22.13
N ALA A 504 -31.69 17.37 22.64
CA ALA A 504 -32.68 18.20 23.31
C ALA A 504 -32.10 18.77 24.62
N ASP A 505 -32.27 20.07 24.86
CA ASP A 505 -31.92 20.66 26.15
C ASP A 505 -32.77 19.98 27.24
N ILE A 506 -32.13 19.48 28.26
CA ILE A 506 -32.75 18.79 29.39
C ILE A 506 -33.79 19.70 30.12
N ARG A 507 -33.60 21.03 30.08
CA ARG A 507 -34.54 22.01 30.62
C ARG A 507 -35.85 22.07 29.85
N SER A 508 -35.90 21.52 28.64
CA SER A 508 -37.12 21.46 27.83
C SER A 508 -38.06 20.32 28.25
N ALA A 509 -37.62 19.42 29.15
CA ALA A 509 -38.44 18.36 29.64
C ALA A 509 -39.66 18.88 30.44
N LYS A 510 -40.87 18.45 30.03
CA LYS A 510 -42.11 18.91 30.63
C LYS A 510 -42.46 18.26 31.99
N GLN A 511 -41.92 17.05 32.26
CA GLN A 511 -42.13 16.31 33.49
C GLN A 511 -40.80 15.70 33.93
N LEU A 512 -40.47 15.91 35.20
CA LEU A 512 -39.24 15.45 35.83
C LEU A 512 -39.50 14.56 37.06
N ASN A 513 -40.58 13.76 37.04
CA ASN A 513 -41.00 12.94 38.17
C ASN A 513 -39.84 12.23 38.90
N GLY A 514 -39.53 12.70 40.13
CA GLY A 514 -38.38 12.21 40.88
C GLY A 514 -36.99 12.69 40.42
N TRP A 515 -36.92 13.58 39.42
CA TRP A 515 -35.66 14.12 38.91
C TRP A 515 -35.64 15.66 39.02
N LYS A 516 -34.45 16.22 39.16
CA LYS A 516 -34.21 17.66 39.08
C LYS A 516 -33.06 17.99 38.18
N VAL A 517 -33.08 19.14 37.56
CA VAL A 517 -31.95 19.66 36.75
C VAL A 517 -30.97 20.33 37.72
N VAL A 518 -29.69 19.99 37.56
CA VAL A 518 -28.58 20.58 38.32
C VAL A 518 -27.58 21.16 37.33
N ASP A 519 -27.29 22.45 37.41
CA ASP A 519 -26.45 23.18 36.47
C ASP A 519 -24.95 23.00 36.72
N ASP A 520 -24.57 22.72 37.98
CA ASP A 520 -23.18 22.60 38.43
C ASP A 520 -22.88 21.24 39.07
N TRP A 521 -23.57 20.19 38.60
CA TRP A 521 -23.43 18.85 39.17
C TRP A 521 -22.00 18.31 39.12
N THR A 522 -21.55 17.80 40.25
CA THR A 522 -20.26 17.11 40.39
C THR A 522 -20.50 15.69 40.88
N PRO A 523 -19.79 14.68 40.30
CA PRO A 523 -19.92 13.29 40.76
C PRO A 523 -19.58 13.15 42.23
N THR A 524 -20.47 12.49 43.01
CA THR A 524 -20.24 12.19 44.43
C THR A 524 -19.35 10.97 44.64
N VAL A 525 -19.18 10.14 43.63
CA VAL A 525 -18.34 8.93 43.65
C VAL A 525 -17.06 9.23 42.86
N LYS A 526 -15.89 8.93 43.48
CA LYS A 526 -14.61 8.95 42.75
C LYS A 526 -14.63 7.88 41.65
N GLY A 527 -14.84 8.28 40.44
CA GLY A 527 -14.78 7.46 39.25
C GLY A 527 -14.05 8.23 38.14
N ASN A 528 -13.59 7.52 37.13
CA ASN A 528 -13.02 8.16 35.92
C ASN A 528 -14.17 8.77 35.10
N THR A 529 -14.57 10.01 35.44
CA THR A 529 -15.42 10.80 34.54
C THR A 529 -14.59 11.25 33.35
N ARG A 530 -14.92 10.75 32.18
CA ARG A 530 -14.28 11.22 30.94
C ARG A 530 -14.87 12.55 30.54
N LYS A 531 -14.00 13.50 30.18
CA LYS A 531 -14.41 14.79 29.63
C LYS A 531 -15.39 14.58 28.45
N GLY A 532 -16.50 15.28 28.44
CA GLY A 532 -17.55 15.14 27.43
C GLY A 532 -18.67 14.14 27.74
N PHE A 533 -18.50 13.24 28.74
CA PHE A 533 -19.55 12.33 29.18
C PHE A 533 -20.39 12.88 30.34
N VAL A 534 -19.91 13.89 31.03
CA VAL A 534 -20.68 14.63 32.03
C VAL A 534 -21.15 15.91 31.37
N HIS A 535 -22.41 15.93 31.02
CA HIS A 535 -23.06 17.13 30.51
C HIS A 535 -23.70 17.89 31.68
N VAL A 536 -23.41 19.17 31.74
CA VAL A 536 -24.04 20.05 32.70
C VAL A 536 -24.94 20.97 31.88
N PRO A 537 -26.23 21.09 32.19
CA PRO A 537 -26.92 20.53 33.36
C PRO A 537 -27.19 19.01 33.29
N MET A 538 -27.29 18.40 34.46
CA MET A 538 -27.59 16.98 34.64
C MET A 538 -28.97 16.79 35.26
N LEU A 539 -29.65 15.69 34.85
CA LEU A 539 -30.78 15.16 35.62
C LEU A 539 -30.23 14.32 36.77
N VAL A 540 -30.61 14.62 37.98
CA VAL A 540 -30.25 13.87 39.18
C VAL A 540 -31.52 13.45 39.93
N ASP A 541 -31.45 12.33 40.65
CA ASP A 541 -32.54 11.90 41.50
C ASP A 541 -32.84 13.00 42.53
N ALA A 542 -34.10 13.29 42.70
CA ALA A 542 -34.55 14.33 43.59
C ALA A 542 -34.78 13.85 45.03
N LEU A 543 -34.64 12.51 45.29
CA LEU A 543 -34.81 11.91 46.58
C LEU A 543 -33.63 12.12 47.51
#